data_f805dfd6f519efa86e1a9f7505efccc5
#
_entry.id   f805dfd6f519efa86e1a9f7505efccc5
#
_cell.length_a   1.000
_cell.length_b   1.000
_cell.length_c   1.000
_cell.angle_alpha   90.00
_cell.angle_beta   90.00
_cell.angle_gamma   90.00
#
_symmetry.space_group_name_H-M   'P 1'
#
loop_
_entity.id
_entity.type
_entity.pdbx_description
1 polymer ?
#
loop_
_entity_poly.entity_id
_entity_poly.type
_entity_poly.pdbx_seq_one_letter_code
_entity_poly.pdbx_strand_id
1 'polypeptide(L)'
;MRYVLSVVSKTEGNFNWQEAWGHLVVSPEAAAAQVRSGDLVSTSLPEPTAFLNALANRTDLEDVTVFVPAPRKGGAAIAQNKKLELRAPFLTQILREANAHAEVVPVRLEDWGRFSVRNPPRVACVQVGTPLPDGTVPPGSAIAGNDALVRRARRDNDLVFGLVNPVVPYIHGDSFHVKDFDALIHVPLKGSMPIFDQRSSPSDLDPFIGALDDLIPDGATVQSGVGGLTEVALSRLTHKKDLGIHTEVMCQGLMDLMKSGAATNRLKTVFPNKTVFTIALPETFDFLDDNADCHIVPAHVALNHQTIADNREMRCVNLSLIHI
;
A
#
# COMPACT_ATOMS: atom_id res chain seq x y z
N MET A 1 1.43 4.92 -22.94
CA MET A 1 0.34 5.62 -22.24
C MET A 1 0.96 6.79 -21.51
N ARG A 2 0.63 8.05 -21.80
CA ARG A 2 1.21 9.20 -21.10
C ARG A 2 0.44 9.37 -19.78
N TYR A 3 1.06 9.10 -18.65
CA TYR A 3 0.53 9.48 -17.36
C TYR A 3 0.60 11.01 -17.24
N VAL A 4 -0.54 11.66 -17.17
CA VAL A 4 -0.62 13.09 -16.84
C VAL A 4 -0.67 13.17 -15.33
N LEU A 5 0.46 13.52 -14.73
CA LEU A 5 0.57 13.74 -13.29
C LEU A 5 -0.02 15.13 -12.99
N SER A 6 -1.15 15.17 -12.31
CA SER A 6 -1.68 16.42 -11.75
C SER A 6 -0.98 16.69 -10.42
N VAL A 7 -0.31 17.83 -10.33
CA VAL A 7 0.25 18.34 -9.06
C VAL A 7 -0.90 19.02 -8.33
N VAL A 8 -1.40 18.40 -7.27
CA VAL A 8 -2.39 19.01 -6.36
C VAL A 8 -1.64 19.50 -5.12
N SER A 9 -1.68 20.80 -4.86
CA SER A 9 -1.06 21.42 -3.69
C SER A 9 -2.00 21.36 -2.47
N LYS A 10 -1.46 21.00 -1.32
CA LYS A 10 -2.16 20.88 -0.02
C LYS A 10 -2.52 22.25 0.61
N THR A 11 -2.33 23.35 -0.12
CA THR A 11 -2.52 24.69 0.44
C THR A 11 -3.97 25.15 0.35
N GLU A 12 -4.73 24.94 1.44
CA GLU A 12 -5.64 25.99 1.95
C GLU A 12 -6.07 25.63 3.37
N GLY A 13 -5.94 26.59 4.29
CA GLY A 13 -6.16 26.41 5.72
C GLY A 13 -7.58 25.94 6.05
N ASN A 14 -7.67 25.07 7.06
CA ASN A 14 -8.92 24.61 7.71
C ASN A 14 -9.95 23.84 6.83
N PHE A 15 -9.54 23.15 5.78
CA PHE A 15 -10.47 22.29 5.05
C PHE A 15 -10.91 21.11 5.93
N ASN A 16 -12.21 21.08 6.21
CA ASN A 16 -12.84 19.96 6.92
C ASN A 16 -13.51 19.02 5.91
N TRP A 17 -12.85 17.94 5.56
CA TRP A 17 -13.37 16.97 4.60
C TRP A 17 -14.68 16.31 5.06
N GLN A 18 -14.88 16.17 6.38
CA GLN A 18 -16.09 15.57 6.95
C GLN A 18 -17.31 16.50 6.77
N GLU A 19 -17.10 17.80 6.76
CA GLU A 19 -18.17 18.76 6.43
C GLU A 19 -18.41 18.80 4.92
N ALA A 20 -17.33 18.84 4.12
CA ALA A 20 -17.44 18.93 2.66
C ALA A 20 -18.09 17.68 2.04
N TRP A 21 -17.76 16.50 2.57
CA TRP A 21 -18.19 15.20 2.05
C TRP A 21 -19.06 14.42 3.05
N GLY A 22 -19.71 15.14 4.00
CA GLY A 22 -20.46 14.54 5.10
C GLY A 22 -21.55 13.56 4.68
N HIS A 23 -22.14 13.75 3.49
CA HIS A 23 -23.14 12.83 2.92
C HIS A 23 -22.58 11.45 2.58
N LEU A 24 -21.25 11.30 2.45
CA LEU A 24 -20.56 10.01 2.24
C LEU A 24 -20.06 9.40 3.55
N VAL A 25 -20.04 10.14 4.66
CA VAL A 25 -19.43 9.68 5.90
C VAL A 25 -20.33 8.69 6.63
N VAL A 26 -19.78 7.52 6.92
CA VAL A 26 -20.48 6.44 7.65
C VAL A 26 -19.58 5.86 8.75
N SER A 27 -20.21 5.13 9.70
CA SER A 27 -19.47 4.33 10.67
C SER A 27 -19.00 3.00 10.04
N PRO A 28 -17.98 2.33 10.61
CA PRO A 28 -17.58 0.98 10.19
C PRO A 28 -18.74 -0.02 10.20
N GLU A 29 -19.62 0.07 11.20
CA GLU A 29 -20.78 -0.81 11.36
C GLU A 29 -21.82 -0.55 10.25
N ALA A 30 -22.07 0.71 9.90
CA ALA A 30 -23.00 1.06 8.82
C ALA A 30 -22.51 0.58 7.46
N ALA A 31 -21.19 0.65 7.21
CA ALA A 31 -20.58 0.07 6.01
C ALA A 31 -20.68 -1.46 6.01
N ALA A 32 -20.32 -2.10 7.13
CA ALA A 32 -20.40 -3.56 7.26
C ALA A 32 -21.85 -4.09 7.14
N ALA A 33 -22.85 -3.29 7.55
CA ALA A 33 -24.26 -3.65 7.43
C ALA A 33 -24.73 -3.79 5.97
N GLN A 34 -24.01 -3.26 5.00
CA GLN A 34 -24.33 -3.38 3.59
C GLN A 34 -23.83 -4.68 2.94
N VAL A 35 -22.99 -5.45 3.64
CA VAL A 35 -22.57 -6.79 3.21
C VAL A 35 -23.72 -7.78 3.40
N ARG A 36 -23.94 -8.64 2.42
CA ARG A 36 -25.01 -9.65 2.38
C ARG A 36 -24.42 -11.05 2.38
N SER A 37 -25.21 -12.02 2.80
CA SER A 37 -24.85 -13.45 2.64
C SER A 37 -24.55 -13.79 1.19
N GLY A 38 -23.51 -14.57 0.96
CA GLY A 38 -23.01 -14.94 -0.37
C GLY A 38 -22.10 -13.90 -1.04
N ASP A 39 -21.84 -12.73 -0.40
CA ASP A 39 -20.98 -11.72 -1.00
C ASP A 39 -19.52 -12.14 -1.02
N LEU A 40 -18.81 -11.73 -2.07
CA LEU A 40 -17.37 -11.62 -2.08
C LEU A 40 -16.98 -10.18 -1.67
N VAL A 41 -16.27 -10.06 -0.58
CA VAL A 41 -15.68 -8.81 -0.08
C VAL A 41 -14.18 -8.82 -0.38
N SER A 42 -13.65 -7.79 -0.99
CA SER A 42 -12.20 -7.64 -1.21
C SER A 42 -11.69 -6.36 -0.57
N THR A 43 -10.52 -6.45 0.06
CA THR A 43 -9.95 -5.32 0.80
C THR A 43 -8.60 -4.89 0.27
N SER A 44 -8.15 -3.73 0.71
CA SER A 44 -6.86 -3.14 0.35
C SER A 44 -5.68 -3.74 1.11
N LEU A 45 -4.48 -3.42 0.60
CA LEU A 45 -3.27 -3.29 1.39
C LEU A 45 -3.03 -1.79 1.65
N PRO A 46 -2.92 -1.34 2.91
CA PRO A 46 -3.14 -2.09 4.16
C PRO A 46 -4.61 -2.46 4.41
N GLU A 47 -4.84 -3.45 5.28
CA GLU A 47 -6.21 -3.87 5.60
C GLU A 47 -7.02 -2.74 6.25
N PRO A 48 -8.29 -2.56 5.90
CA PRO A 48 -9.20 -1.62 6.55
C PRO A 48 -9.73 -2.21 7.87
N THR A 49 -8.88 -2.26 8.91
CA THR A 49 -9.12 -3.01 10.15
C THR A 49 -10.45 -2.69 10.83
N ALA A 50 -10.87 -1.42 10.88
CA ALA A 50 -12.14 -1.06 11.53
C ALA A 50 -13.36 -1.65 10.81
N PHE A 51 -13.37 -1.62 9.46
CA PHE A 51 -14.41 -2.27 8.66
C PHE A 51 -14.40 -3.79 8.86
N LEU A 52 -13.22 -4.42 8.82
CA LEU A 52 -13.10 -5.87 9.02
C LEU A 52 -13.56 -6.30 10.41
N ASN A 53 -13.26 -5.54 11.46
CA ASN A 53 -13.74 -5.82 12.81
C ASN A 53 -15.27 -5.69 12.90
N ALA A 54 -15.85 -4.64 12.29
CA ALA A 54 -17.29 -4.49 12.25
C ALA A 54 -17.97 -5.65 11.48
N LEU A 55 -17.39 -6.07 10.37
CA LEU A 55 -17.87 -7.22 9.59
C LEU A 55 -17.74 -8.52 10.38
N ALA A 56 -16.61 -8.73 11.08
CA ALA A 56 -16.38 -9.92 11.89
C ALA A 56 -17.41 -10.08 13.05
N ASN A 57 -17.95 -8.97 13.53
CA ASN A 57 -18.98 -8.98 14.59
C ASN A 57 -20.39 -9.30 14.06
N ARG A 58 -20.61 -9.40 12.74
CA ARG A 58 -21.89 -9.78 12.15
C ARG A 58 -22.17 -11.27 12.38
N THR A 59 -23.36 -11.57 12.91
CA THR A 59 -23.80 -12.95 13.20
C THR A 59 -24.90 -13.44 12.28
N ASP A 60 -25.45 -12.56 11.49
CA ASP A 60 -26.58 -12.78 10.59
C ASP A 60 -26.17 -13.13 9.14
N LEU A 61 -24.86 -13.15 8.87
CA LEU A 61 -24.31 -13.50 7.56
C LEU A 61 -24.03 -15.00 7.41
N GLU A 62 -24.09 -15.47 6.17
CA GLU A 62 -23.70 -16.84 5.76
C GLU A 62 -22.99 -16.79 4.41
N ASP A 63 -22.01 -17.68 4.21
CA ASP A 63 -21.27 -17.87 2.95
C ASP A 63 -20.61 -16.58 2.41
N VAL A 64 -20.10 -15.72 3.28
CA VAL A 64 -19.37 -14.53 2.88
C VAL A 64 -17.88 -14.84 2.80
N THR A 65 -17.30 -14.60 1.62
CA THR A 65 -15.86 -14.72 1.41
C THR A 65 -15.19 -13.34 1.53
N VAL A 66 -14.11 -13.25 2.32
CA VAL A 66 -13.37 -12.00 2.53
C VAL A 66 -11.93 -12.18 2.09
N PHE A 67 -11.53 -11.53 1.00
CA PHE A 67 -10.14 -11.50 0.54
C PHE A 67 -9.39 -10.34 1.18
N VAL A 68 -8.34 -10.68 1.94
CA VAL A 68 -7.46 -9.70 2.62
C VAL A 68 -6.03 -9.93 2.18
N PRO A 69 -5.43 -8.98 1.43
CA PRO A 69 -4.09 -9.16 0.85
C PRO A 69 -2.96 -9.40 1.85
N ALA A 70 -2.99 -8.72 3.00
CA ALA A 70 -2.02 -8.94 4.07
C ALA A 70 -2.74 -8.90 5.43
N PRO A 71 -3.37 -10.01 5.83
CA PRO A 71 -4.19 -10.07 7.03
C PRO A 71 -3.41 -9.72 8.30
N ARG A 72 -3.99 -8.84 9.10
CA ARG A 72 -3.52 -8.46 10.43
C ARG A 72 -4.64 -8.72 11.45
N LYS A 73 -4.87 -7.78 12.38
CA LYS A 73 -5.89 -7.93 13.43
C LYS A 73 -7.31 -8.04 12.88
N GLY A 74 -7.63 -7.27 11.82
CA GLY A 74 -8.92 -7.34 11.16
C GLY A 74 -9.12 -8.67 10.43
N GLY A 75 -8.11 -9.12 9.68
CA GLY A 75 -8.13 -10.44 9.03
C GLY A 75 -8.20 -11.59 10.06
N ALA A 76 -7.50 -11.48 11.19
CA ALA A 76 -7.61 -12.46 12.26
C ALA A 76 -9.02 -12.48 12.88
N ALA A 77 -9.68 -11.33 13.03
CA ALA A 77 -11.06 -11.26 13.50
C ALA A 77 -12.04 -11.93 12.52
N ILE A 78 -11.87 -11.72 11.21
CA ILE A 78 -12.64 -12.42 10.17
C ILE A 78 -12.49 -13.93 10.30
N ALA A 79 -11.24 -14.43 10.43
CA ALA A 79 -10.95 -15.85 10.53
C ALA A 79 -11.52 -16.53 11.79
N GLN A 80 -11.86 -15.76 12.83
CA GLN A 80 -12.52 -16.25 14.04
C GLN A 80 -14.04 -16.39 13.89
N ASN A 81 -14.66 -15.70 12.92
CA ASN A 81 -16.08 -15.82 12.64
C ASN A 81 -16.33 -17.00 11.70
N LYS A 82 -16.91 -18.09 12.22
CA LYS A 82 -17.14 -19.33 11.46
C LYS A 82 -18.11 -19.21 10.27
N LYS A 83 -18.80 -18.08 10.13
CA LYS A 83 -19.71 -17.78 9.02
C LYS A 83 -19.05 -16.99 7.88
N LEU A 84 -17.79 -16.58 8.10
CA LEU A 84 -17.00 -15.87 7.13
C LEU A 84 -15.79 -16.71 6.72
N GLU A 85 -15.48 -16.72 5.43
CA GLU A 85 -14.31 -17.39 4.89
C GLU A 85 -13.21 -16.36 4.61
N LEU A 86 -12.09 -16.46 5.32
CA LEU A 86 -10.92 -15.62 5.02
C LEU A 86 -10.11 -16.24 3.90
N ARG A 87 -9.83 -15.44 2.86
CA ARG A 87 -8.87 -15.75 1.80
C ARG A 87 -7.70 -14.76 1.83
N ALA A 88 -6.49 -15.28 1.65
CA ALA A 88 -5.27 -14.45 1.68
C ALA A 88 -4.19 -15.04 0.75
N PRO A 89 -3.28 -14.22 0.18
CA PRO A 89 -2.18 -14.72 -0.63
C PRO A 89 -1.18 -15.56 0.16
N PHE A 90 -1.06 -15.32 1.46
CA PHE A 90 -0.15 -16.00 2.38
C PHE A 90 -0.63 -15.88 3.83
N LEU A 91 -0.15 -16.77 4.69
CA LEU A 91 -0.41 -16.71 6.13
C LEU A 91 0.57 -15.77 6.80
N THR A 92 0.06 -14.65 7.29
CA THR A 92 0.85 -13.72 8.12
C THR A 92 1.16 -14.31 9.49
N GLN A 93 2.16 -13.75 10.18
CA GLN A 93 2.52 -14.20 11.53
C GLN A 93 1.33 -14.14 12.48
N ILE A 94 0.53 -13.08 12.43
CA ILE A 94 -0.64 -12.92 13.31
C ILE A 94 -1.70 -14.01 13.09
N LEU A 95 -1.90 -14.48 11.85
CA LEU A 95 -2.80 -15.59 11.57
C LEU A 95 -2.25 -16.91 12.13
N ARG A 96 -0.93 -17.14 11.99
CA ARG A 96 -0.27 -18.32 12.56
C ARG A 96 -0.35 -18.35 14.08
N GLU A 97 -0.06 -17.23 14.74
CA GLU A 97 -0.14 -17.09 16.20
C GLU A 97 -1.57 -17.24 16.74
N ALA A 98 -2.54 -16.74 16.00
CA ALA A 98 -3.96 -16.90 16.34
C ALA A 98 -4.52 -18.30 16.03
N ASN A 99 -3.72 -19.20 15.43
CA ASN A 99 -4.17 -20.48 14.88
C ASN A 99 -5.43 -20.31 13.99
N ALA A 100 -5.45 -19.23 13.22
CA ALA A 100 -6.59 -18.82 12.44
C ALA A 100 -6.62 -19.57 11.10
N HIS A 101 -7.79 -20.06 10.71
CA HIS A 101 -7.98 -20.70 9.42
C HIS A 101 -8.14 -19.66 8.31
N ALA A 102 -7.37 -19.79 7.25
CA ALA A 102 -7.53 -19.01 6.03
C ALA A 102 -7.24 -19.88 4.80
N GLU A 103 -8.04 -19.71 3.74
CA GLU A 103 -7.74 -20.28 2.44
C GLU A 103 -6.58 -19.47 1.81
N VAL A 104 -5.48 -20.16 1.47
CA VAL A 104 -4.36 -19.51 0.81
C VAL A 104 -4.56 -19.52 -0.69
N VAL A 105 -4.67 -18.34 -1.27
CA VAL A 105 -4.80 -18.11 -2.71
C VAL A 105 -3.53 -17.40 -3.19
N PRO A 106 -2.50 -18.12 -3.64
CA PRO A 106 -1.22 -17.51 -3.98
C PRO A 106 -1.36 -16.57 -5.18
N VAL A 107 -1.12 -15.30 -4.93
CA VAL A 107 -1.17 -14.21 -5.92
C VAL A 107 0.01 -13.30 -5.68
N ARG A 108 0.77 -12.99 -6.74
CA ARG A 108 1.86 -12.02 -6.66
C ARG A 108 1.31 -10.60 -6.48
N LEU A 109 2.04 -9.74 -5.79
CA LEU A 109 1.62 -8.37 -5.53
C LEU A 109 1.27 -7.60 -6.82
N GLU A 110 2.06 -7.75 -7.85
CA GLU A 110 1.85 -7.12 -9.16
C GLU A 110 0.57 -7.60 -9.87
N ASP A 111 0.10 -8.81 -9.55
CA ASP A 111 -1.07 -9.44 -10.16
C ASP A 111 -2.37 -9.20 -9.35
N TRP A 112 -2.34 -8.55 -8.21
CA TRP A 112 -3.55 -8.32 -7.40
C TRP A 112 -4.65 -7.59 -8.16
N GLY A 113 -4.27 -6.59 -8.96
CA GLY A 113 -5.23 -5.91 -9.83
C GLY A 113 -5.89 -6.87 -10.82
N ARG A 114 -5.11 -7.76 -11.43
CA ARG A 114 -5.61 -8.78 -12.35
C ARG A 114 -6.46 -9.82 -11.63
N PHE A 115 -6.08 -10.20 -10.42
CA PHE A 115 -6.88 -11.09 -9.57
C PHE A 115 -8.25 -10.49 -9.26
N SER A 116 -8.32 -9.21 -8.85
CA SER A 116 -9.57 -8.50 -8.60
C SER A 116 -10.48 -8.39 -9.83
N VAL A 117 -9.88 -8.23 -11.02
CA VAL A 117 -10.64 -8.22 -12.28
C VAL A 117 -11.27 -9.57 -12.58
N ARG A 118 -10.58 -10.69 -12.25
CA ARG A 118 -11.07 -12.06 -12.49
C ARG A 118 -12.03 -12.54 -11.41
N ASN A 119 -11.90 -12.00 -10.20
CA ASN A 119 -12.75 -12.32 -9.05
C ASN A 119 -13.41 -11.02 -8.55
N PRO A 120 -14.44 -10.54 -9.27
CA PRO A 120 -15.06 -9.26 -8.96
C PRO A 120 -15.76 -9.33 -7.61
N PRO A 121 -15.40 -8.48 -6.66
CA PRO A 121 -16.11 -8.42 -5.39
C PRO A 121 -17.39 -7.62 -5.55
N ARG A 122 -18.42 -7.97 -4.78
CA ARG A 122 -19.59 -7.10 -4.62
C ARG A 122 -19.31 -5.92 -3.67
N VAL A 123 -18.36 -6.07 -2.77
CA VAL A 123 -17.95 -5.03 -1.84
C VAL A 123 -16.42 -4.90 -1.87
N ALA A 124 -15.94 -3.72 -2.22
CA ALA A 124 -14.56 -3.32 -2.09
C ALA A 124 -14.40 -2.35 -0.92
N CYS A 125 -13.48 -2.59 0.00
CA CYS A 125 -13.15 -1.65 1.05
C CYS A 125 -11.64 -1.38 1.05
N VAL A 126 -11.26 -0.13 0.78
CA VAL A 126 -9.85 0.28 0.69
C VAL A 126 -9.51 1.32 1.73
N GLN A 127 -8.33 1.20 2.35
CA GLN A 127 -7.80 2.26 3.19
C GLN A 127 -7.25 3.38 2.28
N VAL A 128 -7.56 4.63 2.64
CA VAL A 128 -7.21 5.83 1.87
C VAL A 128 -6.74 6.95 2.79
N GLY A 129 -6.07 7.96 2.23
CA GLY A 129 -5.74 9.18 2.93
C GLY A 129 -6.92 10.13 3.05
N THR A 130 -6.70 11.28 3.68
CA THR A 130 -7.71 12.33 3.84
C THR A 130 -8.07 12.94 2.49
N PRO A 131 -9.37 13.00 2.13
CA PRO A 131 -9.81 13.68 0.91
C PRO A 131 -9.39 15.14 0.85
N LEU A 132 -9.01 15.63 -0.32
CA LEU A 132 -8.61 17.01 -0.56
C LEU A 132 -9.80 17.87 -1.02
N PRO A 133 -9.65 19.23 -1.01
CA PRO A 133 -10.74 20.16 -1.39
C PRO A 133 -11.29 19.94 -2.80
N ASP A 134 -10.46 19.50 -3.74
CA ASP A 134 -10.84 19.22 -5.13
C ASP A 134 -11.51 17.84 -5.31
N GLY A 135 -11.66 17.07 -4.24
CA GLY A 135 -12.22 15.73 -4.26
C GLY A 135 -11.18 14.63 -4.53
N THR A 136 -9.91 14.96 -4.69
CA THR A 136 -8.84 13.96 -4.75
C THR A 136 -8.75 13.19 -3.44
N VAL A 137 -8.62 11.86 -3.52
CA VAL A 137 -8.46 10.97 -2.38
C VAL A 137 -7.12 10.25 -2.53
N PRO A 138 -6.12 10.59 -1.71
CA PRO A 138 -4.83 9.89 -1.72
C PRO A 138 -4.99 8.40 -1.42
N PRO A 139 -4.18 7.51 -2.01
CA PRO A 139 -4.33 6.06 -1.81
C PRO A 139 -3.87 5.57 -0.44
N GLY A 140 -3.51 6.47 0.46
CA GLY A 140 -2.95 6.12 1.76
C GLY A 140 -1.48 5.72 1.65
N SER A 141 -1.06 4.81 2.53
CA SER A 141 0.33 4.35 2.57
C SER A 141 0.66 3.26 1.55
N ALA A 142 -0.32 2.75 0.82
CA ALA A 142 -0.07 1.84 -0.30
C ALA A 142 -1.19 1.91 -1.33
N ILE A 143 -0.81 1.86 -2.60
CA ILE A 143 -1.78 1.71 -3.68
C ILE A 143 -1.83 0.26 -4.20
N ALA A 144 -0.69 -0.43 -4.25
CA ALA A 144 -0.57 -1.85 -4.62
C ALA A 144 -1.50 -2.24 -5.80
N GLY A 145 -2.53 -3.05 -5.55
CA GLY A 145 -3.59 -3.39 -6.51
C GLY A 145 -4.94 -2.74 -6.19
N ASN A 146 -4.98 -1.79 -5.24
CA ASN A 146 -6.20 -1.14 -4.78
C ASN A 146 -6.88 -0.33 -5.89
N ASP A 147 -6.07 0.26 -6.79
CA ASP A 147 -6.55 1.01 -7.96
C ASP A 147 -7.42 0.14 -8.88
N ALA A 148 -6.94 -1.06 -9.18
CA ALA A 148 -7.68 -2.00 -10.03
C ALA A 148 -8.91 -2.57 -9.32
N LEU A 149 -8.84 -2.78 -8.01
CA LEU A 149 -9.97 -3.20 -7.17
C LEU A 149 -11.10 -2.16 -7.23
N VAL A 150 -10.80 -0.90 -6.95
CA VAL A 150 -11.77 0.20 -6.98
C VAL A 150 -12.36 0.37 -8.37
N ARG A 151 -11.52 0.46 -9.40
CA ARG A 151 -11.99 0.60 -10.80
C ARG A 151 -12.86 -0.58 -11.24
N ARG A 152 -12.53 -1.78 -10.79
CA ARG A 152 -13.31 -2.98 -11.14
C ARG A 152 -14.69 -2.95 -10.50
N ALA A 153 -14.77 -2.65 -9.20
CA ALA A 153 -16.04 -2.54 -8.49
C ALA A 153 -16.92 -1.42 -9.07
N ARG A 154 -16.35 -0.23 -9.33
CA ARG A 154 -17.11 0.88 -9.95
C ARG A 154 -17.68 0.54 -11.32
N ARG A 155 -16.94 -0.21 -12.15
CA ARG A 155 -17.42 -0.63 -13.47
C ARG A 155 -18.68 -1.48 -13.41
N ASP A 156 -18.82 -2.30 -12.38
CA ASP A 156 -19.94 -3.25 -12.23
C ASP A 156 -21.06 -2.71 -11.32
N ASN A 157 -20.94 -1.43 -10.87
CA ASN A 157 -21.83 -0.81 -9.89
C ASN A 157 -21.88 -1.57 -8.55
N ASP A 158 -20.78 -2.16 -8.17
CA ASP A 158 -20.57 -2.76 -6.85
C ASP A 158 -20.21 -1.70 -5.81
N LEU A 159 -20.33 -2.04 -4.54
CA LEU A 159 -20.08 -1.09 -3.44
C LEU A 159 -18.59 -0.85 -3.24
N VAL A 160 -18.20 0.41 -3.13
CA VAL A 160 -16.82 0.83 -2.83
C VAL A 160 -16.80 1.70 -1.58
N PHE A 161 -16.08 1.25 -0.56
CA PHE A 161 -15.89 1.98 0.68
C PHE A 161 -14.44 2.44 0.82
N GLY A 162 -14.24 3.69 1.21
CA GLY A 162 -12.94 4.26 1.57
C GLY A 162 -12.82 4.38 3.08
N LEU A 163 -11.93 3.63 3.74
CA LEU A 163 -11.60 3.86 5.14
C LEU A 163 -10.53 4.95 5.22
N VAL A 164 -10.94 6.14 5.65
CA VAL A 164 -10.07 7.31 5.72
C VAL A 164 -9.12 7.19 6.92
N ASN A 165 -7.83 7.16 6.63
CA ASN A 165 -6.78 7.17 7.64
C ASN A 165 -6.05 8.53 7.65
N PRO A 166 -6.32 9.41 8.62
CA PRO A 166 -5.76 10.76 8.65
C PRO A 166 -4.27 10.81 9.04
N VAL A 167 -3.68 9.68 9.45
CA VAL A 167 -2.24 9.61 9.83
C VAL A 167 -1.34 9.46 8.62
N VAL A 168 -1.90 8.99 7.48
CA VAL A 168 -1.09 8.83 6.28
C VAL A 168 -0.92 10.17 5.57
N PRO A 169 0.30 10.45 5.04
CA PRO A 169 0.59 11.71 4.38
C PRO A 169 -0.09 11.80 3.01
N TYR A 170 -0.08 13.00 2.45
CA TYR A 170 -0.32 13.19 1.03
C TYR A 170 0.92 12.76 0.24
N ILE A 171 0.81 11.73 -0.57
CA ILE A 171 1.88 11.25 -1.43
C ILE A 171 1.47 11.50 -2.88
N HIS A 172 2.35 12.15 -3.65
CA HIS A 172 2.13 12.37 -5.09
C HIS A 172 2.09 11.06 -5.86
N GLY A 173 1.41 11.05 -7.00
CA GLY A 173 1.30 9.91 -7.91
C GLY A 173 -0.16 9.55 -8.20
N ASP A 174 -0.45 8.27 -8.27
CA ASP A 174 -1.83 7.82 -8.52
C ASP A 174 -2.74 8.08 -7.33
N SER A 175 -3.99 8.42 -7.59
CA SER A 175 -4.99 8.77 -6.59
C SER A 175 -6.38 8.30 -7.02
N PHE A 176 -7.34 8.36 -6.10
CA PHE A 176 -8.76 8.21 -6.32
C PHE A 176 -9.46 9.57 -6.34
N HIS A 177 -10.76 9.54 -6.54
CA HIS A 177 -11.62 10.70 -6.35
C HIS A 177 -12.80 10.33 -5.44
N VAL A 178 -13.36 11.27 -4.68
CA VAL A 178 -14.51 11.00 -3.80
C VAL A 178 -15.70 10.35 -4.52
N LYS A 179 -15.86 10.60 -5.82
CA LYS A 179 -16.88 9.95 -6.68
C LYS A 179 -16.65 8.45 -6.90
N ASP A 180 -15.47 7.95 -6.58
CA ASP A 180 -15.16 6.52 -6.68
C ASP A 180 -15.71 5.74 -5.48
N PHE A 181 -16.22 6.42 -4.45
CA PHE A 181 -16.69 5.82 -3.21
C PHE A 181 -18.21 6.01 -3.02
N ASP A 182 -18.88 4.95 -2.59
CA ASP A 182 -20.27 4.99 -2.13
C ASP A 182 -20.35 5.48 -0.68
N ALA A 183 -19.29 5.23 0.10
CA ALA A 183 -19.14 5.77 1.45
C ALA A 183 -17.67 5.91 1.85
N LEU A 184 -17.43 6.88 2.75
CA LEU A 184 -16.15 7.12 3.41
C LEU A 184 -16.29 6.76 4.89
N ILE A 185 -15.55 5.77 5.33
CA ILE A 185 -15.58 5.31 6.72
C ILE A 185 -14.62 6.18 7.51
N HIS A 186 -15.16 6.91 8.48
CA HIS A 186 -14.36 7.69 9.43
C HIS A 186 -14.04 6.86 10.66
N VAL A 187 -12.76 6.85 11.05
CA VAL A 187 -12.29 6.27 12.31
C VAL A 187 -11.50 7.30 13.09
N PRO A 188 -11.66 7.38 14.44
CA PRO A 188 -10.83 8.23 15.27
C PRO A 188 -9.35 7.86 15.16
N LEU A 189 -8.46 8.86 15.26
CA LEU A 189 -7.00 8.73 15.19
C LEU A 189 -6.38 7.64 16.08
N LYS A 190 -7.04 7.25 17.16
CA LYS A 190 -6.59 6.21 18.07
C LYS A 190 -6.84 4.83 17.48
N GLY A 191 -5.84 4.25 16.84
CA GLY A 191 -5.88 2.86 16.38
C GLY A 191 -5.52 2.61 14.92
N SER A 192 -5.23 3.65 14.15
CA SER A 192 -4.76 3.53 12.79
C SER A 192 -3.24 3.38 12.79
N MET A 193 -2.73 2.24 12.42
CA MET A 193 -1.32 1.93 12.09
C MET A 193 -0.82 0.63 12.70
N PRO A 194 0.27 0.04 12.26
CA PRO A 194 1.08 0.18 11.07
C PRO A 194 1.00 -1.01 10.12
N ILE A 195 1.54 -0.85 8.90
CA ILE A 195 1.48 -1.87 7.86
C ILE A 195 2.46 -3.01 8.12
N PHE A 196 3.66 -2.71 8.54
CA PHE A 196 4.71 -3.68 8.81
C PHE A 196 5.44 -3.33 10.12
N ASP A 197 5.70 -4.35 10.93
CA ASP A 197 6.55 -4.23 12.11
C ASP A 197 7.97 -4.63 11.68
N GLN A 198 8.81 -3.65 11.40
CA GLN A 198 10.20 -3.91 11.07
C GLN A 198 10.98 -4.11 12.36
N ARG A 199 11.35 -5.35 12.65
CA ARG A 199 12.22 -5.66 13.78
C ARG A 199 13.59 -6.11 13.30
N SER A 200 14.57 -5.55 13.97
CA SER A 200 15.99 -5.90 14.10
C SER A 200 16.91 -5.48 12.97
N SER A 201 17.85 -4.62 13.37
CA SER A 201 19.14 -4.49 12.69
C SER A 201 20.01 -5.67 13.12
N PRO A 202 20.36 -6.60 12.26
CA PRO A 202 21.39 -7.56 12.58
C PRO A 202 22.75 -6.84 12.68
N SER A 203 23.40 -6.93 13.81
CA SER A 203 24.75 -6.38 14.01
C SER A 203 25.85 -7.10 13.21
N ASP A 204 25.55 -8.27 12.65
CA ASP A 204 26.53 -9.17 12.06
C ASP A 204 26.59 -9.10 10.51
N LEU A 205 26.10 -8.02 9.90
CA LEU A 205 26.02 -7.87 8.45
C LEU A 205 27.19 -7.12 7.80
N ASP A 206 28.11 -6.58 8.58
CA ASP A 206 29.26 -5.80 8.08
C ASP A 206 30.07 -6.53 6.98
N PRO A 207 30.28 -7.86 7.01
CA PRO A 207 30.97 -8.54 5.91
C PRO A 207 30.25 -8.52 4.55
N PHE A 208 28.92 -8.48 4.58
CA PHE A 208 28.10 -8.45 3.35
C PHE A 208 27.98 -7.06 2.75
N ILE A 209 28.12 -6.01 3.57
CA ILE A 209 27.96 -4.61 3.17
C ILE A 209 29.08 -4.21 2.20
N GLY A 210 30.33 -4.66 2.43
CA GLY A 210 31.44 -4.43 1.52
C GLY A 210 31.21 -4.99 0.12
N ALA A 211 30.65 -6.22 0.04
CA ALA A 211 30.32 -6.82 -1.24
C ALA A 211 29.17 -6.11 -1.98
N LEU A 212 28.19 -5.56 -1.26
CA LEU A 212 27.10 -4.76 -1.85
C LEU A 212 27.63 -3.47 -2.45
N ASP A 213 28.62 -2.85 -1.83
CA ASP A 213 29.23 -1.62 -2.32
C ASP A 213 29.87 -1.79 -3.70
N ASP A 214 30.56 -2.91 -3.91
CA ASP A 214 31.16 -3.26 -5.19
C ASP A 214 30.11 -3.61 -6.27
N LEU A 215 28.96 -4.15 -5.88
CA LEU A 215 27.87 -4.56 -6.79
C LEU A 215 26.97 -3.41 -7.23
N ILE A 216 26.91 -2.32 -6.44
CA ILE A 216 26.06 -1.15 -6.72
C ILE A 216 26.92 0.03 -7.13
N PRO A 217 27.17 0.25 -8.44
CA PRO A 217 27.95 1.39 -8.90
C PRO A 217 27.20 2.71 -8.78
N ASP A 218 27.92 3.82 -8.87
CA ASP A 218 27.30 5.14 -9.06
C ASP A 218 26.35 5.10 -10.26
N GLY A 219 25.24 5.79 -10.16
CA GLY A 219 24.19 5.83 -11.19
C GLY A 219 23.25 4.65 -11.21
N ALA A 220 23.50 3.60 -10.41
CA ALA A 220 22.61 2.45 -10.34
C ALA A 220 21.22 2.82 -9.84
N THR A 221 20.19 2.16 -10.37
CA THR A 221 18.84 2.21 -9.80
C THR A 221 18.64 1.00 -8.88
N VAL A 222 18.16 1.27 -7.66
CA VAL A 222 18.00 0.25 -6.61
C VAL A 222 16.55 0.02 -6.26
N GLN A 223 16.26 -1.19 -5.80
CA GLN A 223 14.99 -1.62 -5.24
C GLN A 223 15.22 -2.16 -3.82
N SER A 224 14.28 -1.91 -2.92
CA SER A 224 14.21 -2.49 -1.59
C SER A 224 12.98 -3.38 -1.44
N GLY A 225 13.16 -4.53 -0.80
CA GLY A 225 12.06 -5.32 -0.26
C GLY A 225 11.80 -4.99 1.21
N VAL A 226 10.83 -5.68 1.80
CA VAL A 226 10.52 -5.60 3.23
C VAL A 226 11.55 -6.41 4.04
N GLY A 227 12.20 -5.78 5.01
CA GLY A 227 13.10 -6.45 5.95
C GLY A 227 14.26 -5.59 6.42
N GLY A 228 14.67 -5.76 7.67
CA GLY A 228 15.74 -4.98 8.30
C GLY A 228 17.11 -5.13 7.64
N LEU A 229 17.37 -6.25 6.95
CA LEU A 229 18.62 -6.48 6.22
C LEU A 229 18.78 -5.50 5.04
N THR A 230 17.73 -5.34 4.24
CA THR A 230 17.75 -4.45 3.07
C THR A 230 17.89 -2.99 3.47
N GLU A 231 17.24 -2.60 4.56
CA GLU A 231 17.30 -1.26 5.10
C GLU A 231 18.71 -0.89 5.56
N VAL A 232 19.36 -1.77 6.34
CA VAL A 232 20.75 -1.56 6.78
C VAL A 232 21.70 -1.53 5.59
N ALA A 233 21.54 -2.41 4.62
CA ALA A 233 22.38 -2.42 3.43
C ALA A 233 22.28 -1.11 2.64
N LEU A 234 21.07 -0.59 2.42
CA LEU A 234 20.85 0.64 1.68
C LEU A 234 21.35 1.88 2.42
N SER A 235 21.20 1.94 3.75
CA SER A 235 21.70 3.07 4.55
C SER A 235 23.22 3.26 4.47
N ARG A 236 23.97 2.23 4.05
CA ARG A 236 25.42 2.29 3.85
C ARG A 236 25.85 2.89 2.51
N LEU A 237 24.91 3.08 1.57
CA LEU A 237 25.22 3.57 0.22
C LEU A 237 25.16 5.11 0.10
N THR A 238 25.12 5.84 1.20
CA THR A 238 25.02 7.33 1.21
C THR A 238 26.22 8.04 0.60
N HIS A 239 27.35 7.36 0.40
CA HIS A 239 28.53 7.86 -0.28
C HIS A 239 28.48 7.73 -1.82
N LYS A 240 27.52 6.95 -2.34
CA LYS A 240 27.30 6.79 -3.78
C LYS A 240 26.74 8.06 -4.41
N LYS A 241 26.81 8.13 -5.73
CA LYS A 241 26.35 9.29 -6.51
C LYS A 241 25.32 8.88 -7.55
N ASP A 242 24.32 9.74 -7.71
CA ASP A 242 23.32 9.65 -8.76
C ASP A 242 22.52 8.34 -8.77
N LEU A 243 22.31 7.73 -7.62
CA LEU A 243 21.45 6.57 -7.52
C LEU A 243 20.02 6.91 -7.95
N GLY A 244 19.35 5.93 -8.53
CA GLY A 244 17.91 5.93 -8.77
C GLY A 244 17.19 5.03 -7.77
N ILE A 245 15.93 5.35 -7.47
CA ILE A 245 15.07 4.52 -6.63
C ILE A 245 13.83 4.15 -7.43
N HIS A 246 13.62 2.83 -7.61
CA HIS A 246 12.42 2.25 -8.22
C HIS A 246 12.11 0.96 -7.45
N THR A 247 11.17 1.02 -6.53
CA THR A 247 11.05 0.02 -5.47
C THR A 247 9.62 -0.43 -5.20
N GLU A 248 9.47 -1.57 -4.53
CA GLU A 248 8.21 -1.99 -3.93
C GLU A 248 7.88 -1.13 -2.72
N VAL A 249 8.84 -0.99 -1.81
CA VAL A 249 8.64 -0.38 -0.50
C VAL A 249 9.57 0.82 -0.32
N MET A 250 9.00 1.94 0.07
CA MET A 250 9.76 3.11 0.54
C MET A 250 10.04 2.95 2.04
N CYS A 251 11.32 2.84 2.40
CA CYS A 251 11.81 2.60 3.75
C CYS A 251 12.83 3.67 4.19
N GLN A 252 13.23 3.64 5.45
CA GLN A 252 14.19 4.58 6.04
C GLN A 252 15.50 4.65 5.25
N GLY A 253 16.10 3.50 4.90
CA GLY A 253 17.35 3.47 4.16
C GLY A 253 17.31 4.18 2.81
N LEU A 254 16.19 4.06 2.07
CA LEU A 254 15.99 4.78 0.81
C LEU A 254 15.78 6.28 1.03
N MET A 255 15.07 6.65 2.09
CA MET A 255 14.91 8.05 2.50
C MET A 255 16.27 8.68 2.81
N ASP A 256 17.15 7.96 3.49
CA ASP A 256 18.49 8.44 3.83
C ASP A 256 19.34 8.66 2.57
N LEU A 257 19.21 7.81 1.54
CA LEU A 257 19.86 8.02 0.24
C LEU A 257 19.40 9.31 -0.44
N MET A 258 18.10 9.63 -0.34
CA MET A 258 17.58 10.89 -0.88
C MET A 258 18.06 12.10 -0.06
N LYS A 259 17.97 12.02 1.25
CA LYS A 259 18.40 13.12 2.15
C LYS A 259 19.88 13.44 2.07
N SER A 260 20.72 12.44 1.85
CA SER A 260 22.16 12.61 1.67
C SER A 260 22.54 13.18 0.29
N GLY A 261 21.60 13.17 -0.68
CA GLY A 261 21.87 13.53 -2.06
C GLY A 261 22.52 12.40 -2.88
N ALA A 262 22.67 11.20 -2.31
CA ALA A 262 23.16 10.02 -3.03
C ALA A 262 22.16 9.58 -4.11
N ALA A 263 20.85 9.66 -3.83
CA ALA A 263 19.81 9.33 -4.80
C ALA A 263 19.20 10.60 -5.42
N THR A 264 19.55 10.85 -6.68
CA THR A 264 19.04 11.98 -7.47
C THR A 264 17.96 11.59 -8.48
N ASN A 265 17.83 10.30 -8.79
CA ASN A 265 16.94 9.74 -9.82
C ASN A 265 17.17 10.27 -11.25
N ARG A 266 18.18 11.11 -11.48
CA ARG A 266 18.38 11.81 -12.77
C ARG A 266 18.77 10.90 -13.93
N LEU A 267 19.38 9.75 -13.63
CA LEU A 267 19.85 8.78 -14.63
C LEU A 267 18.79 7.70 -14.95
N LYS A 268 17.66 7.68 -14.25
CA LYS A 268 16.58 6.75 -14.55
C LYS A 268 15.99 7.00 -15.93
N THR A 269 15.76 5.92 -16.69
CA THR A 269 15.08 6.00 -17.99
C THR A 269 13.57 5.86 -17.86
N VAL A 270 13.10 5.29 -16.74
CA VAL A 270 11.69 5.19 -16.37
C VAL A 270 11.44 6.06 -15.15
N PHE A 271 10.47 6.96 -15.23
CA PHE A 271 10.20 7.99 -14.20
C PHE A 271 11.47 8.79 -13.81
N PRO A 272 12.13 9.48 -14.77
CA PRO A 272 13.32 10.28 -14.49
C PRO A 272 13.03 11.35 -13.43
N ASN A 273 13.99 11.61 -12.56
CA ASN A 273 13.92 12.55 -11.44
C ASN A 273 12.84 12.22 -10.40
N LYS A 274 12.30 11.00 -10.37
CA LYS A 274 11.28 10.59 -9.40
C LYS A 274 11.66 9.28 -8.71
N THR A 275 11.55 9.26 -7.40
CA THR A 275 11.50 8.03 -6.61
C THR A 275 10.12 7.40 -6.80
N VAL A 276 10.07 6.12 -7.14
CA VAL A 276 8.83 5.40 -7.43
C VAL A 276 8.70 4.19 -6.53
N PHE A 277 7.54 4.04 -5.91
CA PHE A 277 7.22 2.93 -5.00
C PHE A 277 5.72 2.64 -4.99
N THR A 278 5.32 1.52 -4.39
CA THR A 278 3.90 1.15 -4.26
C THR A 278 3.42 1.07 -2.81
N ILE A 279 4.35 1.00 -1.86
CA ILE A 279 4.09 0.94 -0.41
C ILE A 279 5.04 1.91 0.29
N ALA A 280 4.51 2.72 1.22
CA ALA A 280 5.27 3.60 2.10
C ALA A 280 5.22 3.09 3.54
N LEU A 281 6.36 3.05 4.21
CA LEU A 281 6.44 2.68 5.63
C LEU A 281 6.27 3.92 6.53
N PRO A 282 5.72 3.76 7.73
CA PRO A 282 5.40 4.88 8.62
C PRO A 282 6.55 5.81 8.95
N GLU A 283 7.75 5.29 9.09
CA GLU A 283 8.97 6.07 9.37
C GLU A 283 9.34 7.05 8.25
N THR A 284 8.75 6.89 7.05
CA THR A 284 8.99 7.77 5.91
C THR A 284 7.91 8.84 5.72
N PHE A 285 6.84 8.81 6.50
CA PHE A 285 5.65 9.64 6.25
C PHE A 285 5.92 11.14 6.27
N ASP A 286 6.65 11.63 7.27
CA ASP A 286 7.00 13.06 7.35
C ASP A 286 7.84 13.53 6.16
N PHE A 287 8.66 12.64 5.60
CA PHE A 287 9.46 12.94 4.41
C PHE A 287 8.64 12.90 3.12
N LEU A 288 7.65 12.03 3.07
CA LEU A 288 6.81 11.83 1.89
C LEU A 288 5.67 12.85 1.77
N ASP A 289 5.30 13.50 2.88
CA ASP A 289 4.17 14.44 2.89
C ASP A 289 4.43 15.62 1.95
N ASP A 290 3.64 15.67 0.88
CA ASP A 290 3.73 16.66 -0.21
C ASP A 290 5.11 16.74 -0.91
N ASN A 291 5.85 15.64 -0.91
CA ASN A 291 7.17 15.57 -1.55
C ASN A 291 7.01 15.23 -3.05
N ALA A 292 7.18 16.24 -3.91
CA ALA A 292 7.00 16.10 -5.34
C ALA A 292 8.03 15.17 -6.02
N ASP A 293 9.15 14.82 -5.36
CA ASP A 293 10.15 13.89 -5.88
C ASP A 293 9.79 12.42 -5.64
N CYS A 294 8.74 12.17 -4.85
CA CYS A 294 8.28 10.85 -4.44
C CYS A 294 6.91 10.54 -5.04
N HIS A 295 6.80 9.46 -5.80
CA HIS A 295 5.55 9.08 -6.45
C HIS A 295 5.13 7.67 -6.06
N ILE A 296 3.91 7.55 -5.54
CA ILE A 296 3.27 6.26 -5.32
C ILE A 296 2.55 5.81 -6.60
N VAL A 297 2.81 4.58 -7.04
CA VAL A 297 2.22 4.02 -8.25
C VAL A 297 1.73 2.59 -8.00
N PRO A 298 0.75 2.09 -8.78
CA PRO A 298 0.26 0.72 -8.63
C PRO A 298 1.38 -0.34 -8.75
N ALA A 299 1.20 -1.47 -8.07
CA ALA A 299 2.19 -2.54 -8.09
C ALA A 299 2.45 -3.09 -9.51
N HIS A 300 1.42 -3.14 -10.36
CA HIS A 300 1.57 -3.54 -11.76
C HIS A 300 2.39 -2.54 -12.61
N VAL A 301 2.73 -1.38 -12.06
CA VAL A 301 3.65 -0.40 -12.64
C VAL A 301 5.02 -0.51 -11.98
N ALA A 302 5.08 -0.42 -10.63
CA ALA A 302 6.34 -0.45 -9.90
C ALA A 302 7.08 -1.79 -10.03
N LEU A 303 6.34 -2.92 -10.00
CA LEU A 303 6.90 -4.27 -9.98
C LEU A 303 6.79 -4.98 -11.34
N ASN A 304 6.31 -4.29 -12.36
CA ASN A 304 6.22 -4.87 -13.69
C ASN A 304 7.63 -5.13 -14.25
N HIS A 305 7.88 -6.38 -14.64
CA HIS A 305 9.19 -6.81 -15.14
C HIS A 305 9.64 -6.02 -16.38
N GLN A 306 8.72 -5.58 -17.26
CA GLN A 306 9.06 -4.76 -18.40
C GLN A 306 9.45 -3.34 -17.96
N THR A 307 8.70 -2.73 -17.03
CA THR A 307 9.03 -1.40 -16.47
C THR A 307 10.39 -1.42 -15.78
N ILE A 308 10.69 -2.51 -15.06
CA ILE A 308 12.00 -2.71 -14.41
C ILE A 308 13.09 -2.86 -15.47
N ALA A 309 12.89 -3.67 -16.51
CA ALA A 309 13.86 -3.90 -17.58
C ALA A 309 14.11 -2.65 -18.44
N ASP A 310 13.09 -1.82 -18.65
CA ASP A 310 13.20 -0.56 -19.39
C ASP A 310 13.98 0.51 -18.62
N ASN A 311 14.20 0.31 -17.32
CA ASN A 311 15.07 1.16 -16.51
C ASN A 311 16.52 0.67 -16.64
N ARG A 312 17.25 1.22 -17.63
CA ARG A 312 18.57 0.73 -18.07
C ARG A 312 19.62 0.66 -16.97
N GLU A 313 19.50 1.54 -15.95
CA GLU A 313 20.42 1.62 -14.83
C GLU A 313 20.03 0.72 -13.65
N MET A 314 19.01 -0.13 -13.81
CA MET A 314 18.67 -1.11 -12.79
C MET A 314 19.82 -2.11 -12.59
N ARG A 315 20.41 -2.13 -11.41
CA ARG A 315 21.53 -3.01 -11.04
C ARG A 315 21.20 -3.92 -9.87
N CYS A 316 20.24 -3.56 -9.06
CA CYS A 316 19.86 -4.33 -7.90
C CYS A 316 18.33 -4.44 -7.85
N VAL A 317 17.85 -5.68 -7.86
CA VAL A 317 16.45 -6.02 -7.60
C VAL A 317 16.47 -6.91 -6.37
N ASN A 318 15.91 -6.40 -5.28
CA ASN A 318 15.76 -7.14 -4.05
C ASN A 318 14.28 -7.41 -3.81
N LEU A 319 13.88 -8.65 -4.10
CA LEU A 319 12.53 -9.09 -3.82
C LEU A 319 12.38 -9.37 -2.32
N SER A 320 11.17 -9.17 -1.82
CA SER A 320 10.86 -9.43 -0.41
C SER A 320 11.19 -10.86 0.01
N LEU A 321 11.96 -11.01 1.09
CA LEU A 321 12.25 -12.30 1.71
C LEU A 321 11.09 -12.81 2.60
N ILE A 322 10.01 -12.06 2.71
CA ILE A 322 8.86 -12.42 3.55
C ILE A 322 8.11 -13.66 3.04
N HIS A 323 8.38 -14.07 1.82
CA HIS A 323 7.72 -15.17 1.15
C HIS A 323 8.60 -16.45 1.06
N ILE A 324 9.74 -16.48 1.74
CA ILE A 324 10.64 -17.64 1.82
C ILE A 324 10.43 -18.40 3.12
#